data_0ddcc2bca988e5aa2e35066d7f1b25f7
#
_entry.id   0ddcc2bca988e5aa2e35066d7f1b25f7
#
_cell.length_a   1.000
_cell.length_b   1.000
_cell.length_c   1.000
_cell.angle_alpha   90.00
_cell.angle_beta   90.00
_cell.angle_gamma   90.00
#
_symmetry.space_group_name_H-M   'P 1'
#
loop_
_entity.id
_entity.type
_entity.pdbx_description
1 polymer ?
#
loop_
_entity_poly.entity_id
_entity_poly.type
_entity_poly.pdbx_seq_one_letter_code
_entity_poly.pdbx_strand_id
1 'polypeptide(L)'
;MRRKFLCFLLCFSLITSGCLERSPPDMDGDGIQDSEDQDIDGDGWSNSEELNCTSDPNDAEVTPTDTDGDSQCDPNDLDDDGDSWSDAEEGRCGTDPLDGESVPDDLDGDMECDEWDDDADGDDLPNEWELERGFDPMDPNDFISCHGEAKYCLRTYDDFTFAETHNAYSTIEDQILVGVNHYTGLQRQWDDGIRAFMVDTHHSHYDHTSKEDVRFCHSTGQFFHPCNFGEVDAFEWMRMLNSLMNNSSGDVVTLLIENYVPASHLSFLFNET
;
A
#
# COMPACT_ATOMS: atom_id res chain seq x y z
N MET A 1 -40.68 69.65 -63.05
CA MET A 1 -41.33 68.36 -63.26
C MET A 1 -40.59 67.46 -64.25
N ARG A 2 -39.28 67.53 -64.47
CA ARG A 2 -38.60 66.69 -65.48
C ARG A 2 -37.46 65.79 -64.89
N ARG A 3 -37.18 65.77 -63.56
CA ARG A 3 -36.17 64.96 -62.97
C ARG A 3 -36.67 63.69 -62.23
N LYS A 4 -37.98 63.56 -62.03
CA LYS A 4 -38.56 62.34 -61.41
C LYS A 4 -38.93 61.24 -62.42
N PHE A 5 -39.01 61.50 -63.69
CA PHE A 5 -39.34 60.54 -64.74
C PHE A 5 -38.13 59.72 -65.20
N LEU A 6 -36.97 60.22 -65.03
CA LEU A 6 -35.71 59.52 -65.45
C LEU A 6 -35.22 58.52 -64.39
N CYS A 7 -35.61 58.71 -63.16
CA CYS A 7 -35.27 57.79 -62.11
C CYS A 7 -36.16 56.52 -62.05
N PHE A 8 -37.40 56.65 -62.52
CA PHE A 8 -38.35 55.53 -62.60
C PHE A 8 -38.04 54.53 -63.73
N LEU A 9 -37.49 55.02 -64.84
CA LEU A 9 -37.10 54.16 -65.98
C LEU A 9 -35.74 53.45 -65.73
N LEU A 10 -34.88 53.99 -64.94
CA LEU A 10 -33.61 53.33 -64.53
C LEU A 10 -33.80 52.26 -63.45
N CYS A 11 -34.80 52.44 -62.57
CA CYS A 11 -35.13 51.41 -61.59
C CYS A 11 -35.87 50.20 -62.25
N PHE A 12 -36.61 50.41 -63.31
CA PHE A 12 -37.33 49.30 -63.98
C PHE A 12 -36.38 48.43 -64.85
N SER A 13 -35.26 48.95 -65.30
CA SER A 13 -34.25 48.22 -66.02
C SER A 13 -33.31 47.40 -65.10
N LEU A 14 -33.29 47.73 -63.81
CA LEU A 14 -32.45 46.98 -62.84
C LEU A 14 -33.15 45.84 -62.12
N ILE A 15 -34.54 45.75 -62.27
CA ILE A 15 -35.31 44.68 -61.67
C ILE A 15 -35.27 43.38 -62.52
N THR A 16 -34.73 43.42 -63.74
CA THR A 16 -34.54 42.23 -64.60
C THR A 16 -33.09 41.65 -64.59
N SER A 17 -32.19 42.37 -63.96
CA SER A 17 -30.93 41.74 -63.55
C SER A 17 -31.20 41.01 -62.26
N GLY A 18 -31.55 39.76 -62.30
CA GLY A 18 -31.65 38.94 -61.12
C GLY A 18 -30.41 39.16 -60.27
N CYS A 19 -30.53 39.84 -59.14
CA CYS A 19 -29.60 39.59 -58.06
C CYS A 19 -29.74 38.12 -57.72
N LEU A 20 -28.83 37.30 -58.22
CA LEU A 20 -28.57 36.03 -57.60
C LEU A 20 -28.10 36.42 -56.22
N GLU A 21 -29.00 36.46 -55.21
CA GLU A 21 -28.62 36.33 -53.83
C GLU A 21 -27.89 35.00 -53.78
N ARG A 22 -26.58 35.05 -53.74
CA ARG A 22 -25.75 33.87 -53.42
C ARG A 22 -26.19 33.50 -52.03
N SER A 23 -26.83 32.33 -51.85
CA SER A 23 -27.05 31.78 -50.50
C SER A 23 -25.75 31.88 -49.75
N PRO A 24 -25.78 32.27 -48.49
CA PRO A 24 -24.59 32.19 -47.64
C PRO A 24 -23.97 30.80 -47.77
N PRO A 25 -22.67 30.67 -47.61
CA PRO A 25 -22.00 29.37 -47.58
C PRO A 25 -22.64 28.47 -46.48
N ASP A 26 -22.86 27.22 -46.78
CA ASP A 26 -23.41 26.15 -45.96
C ASP A 26 -22.68 24.89 -46.48
N MET A 27 -21.55 24.53 -45.83
CA MET A 27 -20.58 23.62 -46.39
C MET A 27 -21.04 22.16 -46.32
N ASP A 28 -21.58 21.75 -45.17
CA ASP A 28 -22.06 20.39 -44.93
C ASP A 28 -23.50 20.19 -45.42
N GLY A 29 -24.25 21.29 -45.62
CA GLY A 29 -25.62 21.28 -46.15
C GLY A 29 -26.69 20.98 -45.12
N ASP A 30 -26.43 21.20 -43.85
CA ASP A 30 -27.36 20.94 -42.74
C ASP A 30 -28.42 22.03 -42.57
N GLY A 31 -28.23 23.20 -43.23
CA GLY A 31 -29.12 24.36 -43.21
C GLY A 31 -28.72 25.46 -42.26
N ILE A 32 -27.61 25.35 -41.57
CA ILE A 32 -26.91 26.39 -40.80
C ILE A 32 -25.87 27.03 -41.71
N GLN A 33 -25.68 28.33 -41.61
CA GLN A 33 -24.64 29.01 -42.41
C GLN A 33 -23.27 28.84 -41.71
N ASP A 34 -22.21 28.65 -42.49
CA ASP A 34 -20.84 28.48 -41.98
C ASP A 34 -20.44 29.52 -40.89
N SER A 35 -20.99 30.75 -41.01
CA SER A 35 -20.72 31.84 -40.04
C SER A 35 -21.42 31.70 -38.68
N GLU A 36 -22.39 30.82 -38.58
CA GLU A 36 -23.21 30.54 -37.39
C GLU A 36 -23.11 29.07 -36.98
N ASP A 37 -22.39 28.28 -37.78
CA ASP A 37 -22.21 26.86 -37.61
C ASP A 37 -21.08 26.57 -36.59
N GLN A 38 -21.31 25.59 -35.76
CA GLN A 38 -20.32 25.09 -34.76
C GLN A 38 -19.53 23.88 -35.28
N ASP A 39 -19.96 23.27 -36.38
CA ASP A 39 -19.39 22.12 -37.07
C ASP A 39 -19.56 22.33 -38.57
N ILE A 40 -18.68 23.20 -39.16
CA ILE A 40 -18.84 23.75 -40.53
C ILE A 40 -18.80 22.68 -41.61
N ASP A 41 -17.99 21.63 -41.41
CA ASP A 41 -17.82 20.57 -42.41
C ASP A 41 -18.60 19.29 -42.11
N GLY A 42 -19.24 19.23 -40.90
CA GLY A 42 -20.21 18.17 -40.54
C GLY A 42 -19.58 16.83 -40.25
N ASP A 43 -18.32 16.81 -39.78
CA ASP A 43 -17.58 15.57 -39.44
C ASP A 43 -17.89 15.04 -38.04
N GLY A 44 -18.57 15.86 -37.20
CA GLY A 44 -18.95 15.52 -35.84
C GLY A 44 -18.06 16.14 -34.75
N TRP A 45 -16.96 16.77 -35.12
CA TRP A 45 -16.15 17.61 -34.24
C TRP A 45 -16.58 19.06 -34.35
N SER A 46 -16.56 19.79 -33.28
CA SER A 46 -16.82 21.22 -33.38
C SER A 46 -15.59 21.98 -33.90
N ASN A 47 -15.83 23.09 -34.64
CA ASN A 47 -14.74 23.96 -35.10
C ASN A 47 -13.73 24.35 -34.03
N SER A 48 -14.22 24.49 -32.78
CA SER A 48 -13.36 24.86 -31.65
C SER A 48 -12.51 23.68 -31.13
N GLU A 49 -13.05 22.48 -31.14
CA GLU A 49 -12.31 21.27 -30.80
C GLU A 49 -11.25 21.00 -31.85
N GLU A 50 -11.59 21.05 -33.12
CA GLU A 50 -10.67 20.86 -34.21
C GLU A 50 -9.49 21.83 -34.16
N LEU A 51 -9.76 23.14 -33.97
CA LEU A 51 -8.70 24.14 -33.80
C LEU A 51 -7.79 23.87 -32.60
N ASN A 52 -8.35 23.36 -31.51
CA ASN A 52 -7.58 22.97 -30.34
C ASN A 52 -6.75 21.70 -30.58
N CYS A 53 -7.30 20.80 -31.40
CA CYS A 53 -6.68 19.52 -31.76
C CYS A 53 -5.80 19.58 -33.02
N THR A 54 -5.64 20.78 -33.59
CA THR A 54 -4.81 21.03 -34.79
C THR A 54 -5.32 20.38 -36.08
N SER A 55 -6.63 20.14 -36.20
CA SER A 55 -7.30 19.78 -37.44
C SER A 55 -7.91 21.00 -38.18
N ASP A 56 -8.49 20.79 -39.37
CA ASP A 56 -9.00 21.87 -40.22
C ASP A 56 -10.58 21.85 -40.17
N PRO A 57 -11.25 22.84 -39.54
CA PRO A 57 -12.69 22.94 -39.39
C PRO A 57 -13.45 23.09 -40.72
N ASN A 58 -12.81 22.99 -41.86
CA ASN A 58 -13.42 23.12 -43.19
C ASN A 58 -13.08 21.91 -44.07
N ASP A 59 -12.60 20.81 -43.50
CA ASP A 59 -12.22 19.62 -44.28
C ASP A 59 -12.63 18.34 -43.52
N ALA A 60 -13.82 17.86 -43.70
CA ALA A 60 -14.39 16.66 -43.09
C ALA A 60 -13.61 15.34 -43.35
N GLU A 61 -12.55 15.39 -44.16
CA GLU A 61 -11.61 14.26 -44.32
C GLU A 61 -10.44 14.35 -43.36
N VAL A 62 -10.35 15.44 -42.56
CA VAL A 62 -9.22 15.73 -41.62
C VAL A 62 -9.73 15.87 -40.20
N THR A 63 -10.14 14.76 -39.62
CA THR A 63 -10.61 14.69 -38.22
C THR A 63 -9.45 14.76 -37.24
N PRO A 64 -9.64 15.28 -36.01
CA PRO A 64 -8.69 15.11 -34.91
C PRO A 64 -8.32 13.65 -34.67
N THR A 65 -7.08 13.39 -34.25
CA THR A 65 -6.73 12.07 -33.70
C THR A 65 -7.40 11.89 -32.35
N ASP A 66 -8.04 10.75 -32.15
CA ASP A 66 -8.77 10.34 -30.97
C ASP A 66 -8.60 8.82 -30.90
N THR A 67 -7.60 8.38 -30.14
CA THR A 67 -7.09 7.01 -30.21
C THR A 67 -8.02 6.04 -29.50
N ASP A 68 -8.62 6.42 -28.37
CA ASP A 68 -9.56 5.59 -27.62
C ASP A 68 -11.02 5.78 -28.03
N GLY A 69 -11.35 6.88 -28.74
CA GLY A 69 -12.69 7.17 -29.27
C GLY A 69 -13.65 7.78 -28.24
N ASP A 70 -13.14 8.43 -27.21
CA ASP A 70 -13.95 9.04 -26.15
C ASP A 70 -14.46 10.43 -26.49
N SER A 71 -14.03 10.99 -27.65
CA SER A 71 -14.31 12.35 -28.15
C SER A 71 -13.45 13.44 -27.49
N GLN A 72 -12.36 13.09 -26.92
CA GLN A 72 -11.26 13.98 -26.56
C GLN A 72 -10.07 13.65 -27.48
N CYS A 73 -9.46 14.61 -28.09
CA CYS A 73 -8.34 14.34 -29.01
C CYS A 73 -7.02 14.17 -28.24
N ASP A 74 -6.12 13.30 -28.75
CA ASP A 74 -4.85 12.96 -28.13
C ASP A 74 -4.06 14.18 -27.61
N PRO A 75 -3.95 15.34 -28.33
CA PRO A 75 -3.21 16.49 -27.78
C PRO A 75 -3.81 17.13 -26.53
N ASN A 76 -5.04 16.81 -26.18
CA ASN A 76 -5.77 17.38 -25.04
C ASN A 76 -6.26 16.29 -24.08
N ASP A 77 -6.04 15.03 -24.38
CA ASP A 77 -6.27 13.90 -23.54
C ASP A 77 -5.12 13.73 -22.54
N LEU A 78 -5.32 13.00 -21.52
CA LEU A 78 -4.32 12.61 -20.52
C LEU A 78 -4.08 11.09 -20.50
N ASP A 79 -4.91 10.34 -21.23
CA ASP A 79 -4.93 8.88 -21.33
C ASP A 79 -5.41 8.55 -22.73
N ASP A 80 -4.49 8.75 -23.72
CA ASP A 80 -4.80 8.77 -25.16
C ASP A 80 -5.40 7.46 -25.68
N ASP A 81 -5.11 6.31 -25.07
CA ASP A 81 -5.60 4.99 -25.50
C ASP A 81 -6.66 4.38 -24.58
N GLY A 82 -6.96 5.06 -23.45
CA GLY A 82 -8.08 4.70 -22.56
C GLY A 82 -7.85 3.45 -21.72
N ASP A 83 -6.59 3.07 -21.46
CA ASP A 83 -6.24 1.88 -20.70
C ASP A 83 -6.22 2.10 -19.18
N SER A 84 -6.37 3.33 -18.73
CA SER A 84 -6.36 3.84 -17.36
C SER A 84 -5.00 4.28 -16.84
N TRP A 85 -3.93 4.13 -17.61
CA TRP A 85 -2.65 4.78 -17.35
C TRP A 85 -2.64 6.14 -18.06
N SER A 86 -2.01 7.11 -17.48
CA SER A 86 -1.87 8.39 -18.17
C SER A 86 -0.64 8.38 -19.08
N ASP A 87 -0.67 9.14 -20.19
CA ASP A 87 0.49 9.30 -21.11
C ASP A 87 1.77 9.66 -20.37
N ALA A 88 1.65 10.45 -19.31
CA ALA A 88 2.79 10.88 -18.52
C ALA A 88 3.39 9.73 -17.69
N GLU A 89 2.53 8.87 -17.13
CA GLU A 89 2.95 7.67 -16.39
C GLU A 89 3.53 6.64 -17.35
N GLU A 90 2.88 6.38 -18.47
CA GLU A 90 3.37 5.49 -19.49
C GLU A 90 4.71 5.95 -20.07
N GLY A 91 4.85 7.23 -20.39
CA GLY A 91 6.11 7.82 -20.82
C GLY A 91 7.22 7.70 -19.76
N ARG A 92 6.87 7.66 -18.47
CA ARG A 92 7.80 7.42 -17.37
C ARG A 92 8.17 5.95 -17.24
N CYS A 93 7.19 5.07 -17.42
CA CYS A 93 7.32 3.61 -17.27
C CYS A 93 7.83 2.92 -18.55
N GLY A 94 7.88 3.65 -19.68
CA GLY A 94 8.45 3.17 -20.94
C GLY A 94 7.48 2.38 -21.82
N THR A 95 6.18 2.56 -21.63
CA THR A 95 5.11 2.03 -22.47
C THR A 95 4.67 3.04 -23.53
N ASP A 96 3.76 2.67 -24.44
CA ASP A 96 3.30 3.49 -25.56
C ASP A 96 1.92 4.06 -25.28
N PRO A 97 1.77 5.39 -25.06
CA PRO A 97 0.50 6.04 -24.73
C PRO A 97 -0.60 5.95 -25.81
N LEU A 98 -0.31 5.34 -26.94
CA LEU A 98 -1.26 5.18 -28.05
C LEU A 98 -1.64 3.70 -28.28
N ASP A 99 -1.22 2.79 -27.39
CA ASP A 99 -1.44 1.36 -27.55
C ASP A 99 -1.93 0.74 -26.20
N GLY A 100 -3.22 0.71 -25.98
CA GLY A 100 -3.85 0.17 -24.75
C GLY A 100 -3.60 -1.32 -24.49
N GLU A 101 -2.78 -2.00 -25.28
CA GLU A 101 -2.22 -3.31 -24.97
C GLU A 101 -0.78 -3.19 -24.35
N SER A 102 -0.21 -1.98 -24.36
CA SER A 102 1.15 -1.67 -23.89
C SER A 102 1.17 -1.11 -22.46
N VAL A 103 0.53 -1.78 -21.53
CA VAL A 103 0.40 -1.36 -20.14
C VAL A 103 1.72 -1.53 -19.36
N PRO A 104 2.04 -0.62 -18.41
CA PRO A 104 3.16 -0.78 -17.50
C PRO A 104 3.05 -2.05 -16.64
N ASP A 105 4.21 -2.65 -16.30
CA ASP A 105 4.24 -3.67 -15.24
C ASP A 105 3.94 -2.99 -13.88
N ASP A 106 2.94 -3.50 -13.17
CA ASP A 106 2.41 -3.01 -11.89
C ASP A 106 1.95 -4.22 -11.09
N LEU A 107 2.82 -4.73 -10.23
CA LEU A 107 2.65 -6.04 -9.60
C LEU A 107 1.61 -6.02 -8.48
N ASP A 108 1.55 -4.93 -7.71
CA ASP A 108 0.62 -4.80 -6.57
C ASP A 108 -0.70 -4.09 -6.95
N GLY A 109 -0.74 -3.42 -8.10
CA GLY A 109 -1.94 -2.80 -8.65
C GLY A 109 -2.28 -1.44 -8.06
N ASP A 110 -1.29 -0.69 -7.59
CA ASP A 110 -1.49 0.61 -6.95
C ASP A 110 -1.43 1.79 -7.94
N MET A 111 -1.14 1.53 -9.23
CA MET A 111 -0.97 2.49 -10.31
C MET A 111 0.35 3.27 -10.27
N GLU A 112 1.37 2.72 -9.62
CA GLU A 112 2.76 3.08 -9.80
C GLU A 112 3.49 1.89 -10.46
N CYS A 113 4.23 2.08 -11.54
CA CYS A 113 4.88 0.95 -12.22
C CYS A 113 6.10 0.47 -11.43
N ASP A 114 6.34 -0.85 -11.46
CA ASP A 114 7.39 -1.56 -10.68
C ASP A 114 8.77 -0.87 -10.75
N GLU A 115 9.12 -0.25 -11.88
CA GLU A 115 10.43 0.42 -12.05
C GLU A 115 10.58 1.65 -11.16
N TRP A 116 9.47 2.30 -10.81
CA TRP A 116 9.45 3.58 -10.08
C TRP A 116 8.74 3.47 -8.73
N ASP A 117 8.19 2.30 -8.44
CA ASP A 117 7.59 2.00 -7.16
C ASP A 117 8.68 1.75 -6.09
N ASP A 118 8.46 2.29 -4.91
CA ASP A 118 9.32 2.07 -3.74
C ASP A 118 8.99 0.75 -3.00
N ASP A 119 7.84 0.10 -3.30
CA ASP A 119 7.31 -1.13 -2.67
C ASP A 119 6.53 -1.94 -3.72
N ALA A 120 7.27 -2.40 -4.76
CA ALA A 120 6.70 -2.92 -6.01
C ALA A 120 5.81 -4.15 -5.87
N ASP A 121 5.95 -4.94 -4.81
CA ASP A 121 5.09 -6.10 -4.55
C ASP A 121 4.00 -5.87 -3.50
N GLY A 122 3.98 -4.66 -2.88
CA GLY A 122 2.92 -4.20 -1.98
C GLY A 122 2.87 -4.91 -0.63
N ASP A 123 4.00 -5.44 -0.15
CA ASP A 123 4.04 -6.18 1.12
C ASP A 123 4.28 -5.29 2.37
N ASP A 124 4.32 -3.96 2.20
CA ASP A 124 4.66 -2.94 3.21
C ASP A 124 6.17 -2.85 3.53
N LEU A 125 7.07 -3.48 2.74
CA LEU A 125 8.52 -3.35 2.85
C LEU A 125 9.10 -2.64 1.62
N PRO A 126 9.89 -1.58 1.80
CA PRO A 126 10.48 -0.91 0.64
C PRO A 126 11.51 -1.78 -0.09
N ASN A 127 11.53 -1.74 -1.41
CA ASN A 127 12.46 -2.48 -2.28
C ASN A 127 13.93 -2.35 -1.85
N GLU A 128 14.37 -1.13 -1.45
CA GLU A 128 15.74 -0.89 -0.96
C GLU A 128 16.02 -1.66 0.32
N TRP A 129 15.05 -1.73 1.23
CA TRP A 129 15.18 -2.45 2.50
C TRP A 129 15.31 -3.96 2.29
N GLU A 130 14.55 -4.51 1.34
CA GLU A 130 14.53 -5.92 0.99
C GLU A 130 15.85 -6.33 0.32
N LEU A 131 16.27 -5.60 -0.70
CA LEU A 131 17.55 -5.82 -1.41
C LEU A 131 18.75 -5.81 -0.46
N GLU A 132 18.78 -4.88 0.52
CA GLU A 132 19.85 -4.83 1.52
C GLU A 132 19.92 -6.09 2.39
N ARG A 133 18.80 -6.82 2.54
CA ARG A 133 18.67 -8.01 3.40
C ARG A 133 18.59 -9.31 2.62
N GLY A 134 18.54 -9.22 1.30
CA GLY A 134 18.56 -10.36 0.39
C GLY A 134 17.21 -10.97 0.15
N PHE A 135 16.13 -10.20 0.33
CA PHE A 135 14.77 -10.53 -0.10
C PHE A 135 14.53 -10.10 -1.53
N ASP A 136 13.48 -10.61 -2.14
CA ASP A 136 13.08 -10.32 -3.53
C ASP A 136 11.97 -9.26 -3.54
N PRO A 137 12.22 -8.00 -3.97
CA PRO A 137 11.21 -6.93 -4.00
C PRO A 137 10.04 -7.18 -4.94
N MET A 138 10.03 -8.32 -5.63
CA MET A 138 8.97 -8.70 -6.57
C MET A 138 8.19 -9.94 -6.08
N ASP A 139 8.44 -10.42 -4.85
CA ASP A 139 7.72 -11.57 -4.27
C ASP A 139 7.11 -11.18 -2.91
N PRO A 140 5.82 -10.84 -2.85
CA PRO A 140 5.15 -10.38 -1.62
C PRO A 140 5.08 -11.45 -0.52
N ASN A 141 5.74 -12.59 -0.70
CA ASN A 141 5.85 -13.64 0.29
C ASN A 141 7.30 -13.89 0.73
N ASP A 142 8.30 -13.25 0.10
CA ASP A 142 9.72 -13.38 0.45
C ASP A 142 10.12 -12.34 1.50
N PHE A 143 9.48 -12.35 2.66
CA PHE A 143 9.75 -11.44 3.76
C PHE A 143 9.89 -12.15 5.12
N ILE A 144 10.49 -11.46 6.10
CA ILE A 144 10.38 -11.81 7.51
C ILE A 144 9.22 -11.04 8.14
N SER A 145 8.36 -11.72 8.87
CA SER A 145 7.36 -11.03 9.68
C SER A 145 7.92 -10.67 11.06
N CYS A 146 7.74 -9.43 11.49
CA CYS A 146 8.01 -8.99 12.85
C CYS A 146 6.67 -8.84 13.56
N HIS A 147 6.45 -9.62 14.62
CA HIS A 147 5.15 -9.62 15.33
C HIS A 147 3.93 -9.89 14.42
N GLY A 148 4.11 -10.66 13.36
CA GLY A 148 3.06 -11.09 12.44
C GLY A 148 2.81 -10.19 11.23
N GLU A 149 3.52 -9.08 11.10
CA GLU A 149 3.37 -8.13 9.99
C GLU A 149 4.73 -7.67 9.48
N ALA A 150 4.91 -7.57 8.17
CA ALA A 150 6.16 -7.12 7.54
C ALA A 150 6.53 -5.69 7.95
N LYS A 151 5.58 -4.75 7.89
CA LYS A 151 5.78 -3.33 8.26
C LYS A 151 6.32 -3.10 9.68
N TYR A 152 6.16 -4.05 10.59
CA TYR A 152 6.74 -3.92 11.93
C TYR A 152 8.25 -4.14 11.96
N CYS A 153 8.82 -4.74 10.91
CA CYS A 153 10.27 -4.87 10.75
C CYS A 153 10.98 -3.53 10.50
N LEU A 154 10.24 -2.52 10.05
CA LEU A 154 10.73 -1.16 9.85
C LEU A 154 10.80 -0.32 11.14
N ARG A 155 10.24 -0.83 12.25
CA ARG A 155 10.14 -0.10 13.52
C ARG A 155 11.25 -0.47 14.48
N THR A 156 11.64 0.48 15.34
CA THR A 156 12.57 0.22 16.43
C THR A 156 11.83 -0.34 17.67
N TYR A 157 12.57 -1.02 18.55
CA TYR A 157 11.99 -1.63 19.74
C TYR A 157 11.19 -0.65 20.62
N ASP A 158 11.60 0.59 20.70
CA ASP A 158 10.98 1.66 21.50
C ASP A 158 9.68 2.23 20.86
N ASP A 159 9.39 1.86 19.61
CA ASP A 159 8.11 2.19 18.95
C ASP A 159 6.96 1.26 19.39
N PHE A 160 7.28 0.17 20.12
CA PHE A 160 6.29 -0.82 20.53
C PHE A 160 5.88 -0.69 22.00
N THR A 161 4.62 -1.02 22.25
CA THR A 161 4.11 -1.29 23.59
C THR A 161 3.72 -2.76 23.68
N PHE A 162 4.45 -3.53 24.49
CA PHE A 162 4.18 -4.95 24.66
C PHE A 162 3.24 -5.19 25.85
N ALA A 163 2.29 -6.11 25.66
CA ALA A 163 1.57 -6.70 26.78
C ALA A 163 2.53 -7.65 27.52
N GLU A 164 2.67 -7.47 28.82
CA GLU A 164 3.52 -8.28 29.69
C GLU A 164 2.69 -9.18 30.58
N THR A 165 3.13 -10.43 30.75
CA THR A 165 2.60 -11.33 31.76
C THR A 165 3.49 -11.34 32.99
N HIS A 166 2.95 -10.81 34.09
CA HIS A 166 3.61 -10.81 35.40
C HIS A 166 3.63 -12.22 36.00
N ASN A 167 4.82 -12.72 36.38
CA ASN A 167 5.01 -14.10 36.82
C ASN A 167 4.45 -15.10 35.80
N ALA A 168 4.95 -15.03 34.58
CA ALA A 168 4.46 -15.77 33.41
C ALA A 168 4.37 -17.31 33.61
N TYR A 169 5.20 -17.84 34.46
CA TYR A 169 5.28 -19.27 34.87
C TYR A 169 4.23 -19.64 35.92
N SER A 170 3.65 -18.65 36.63
CA SER A 170 2.71 -18.90 37.76
C SER A 170 1.30 -19.17 37.27
N THR A 171 1.07 -20.38 36.76
CA THR A 171 -0.17 -20.78 36.09
C THR A 171 -0.79 -22.01 36.74
N ILE A 172 -2.11 -22.18 36.52
CA ILE A 172 -2.82 -23.42 36.92
C ILE A 172 -2.27 -24.60 36.09
N GLU A 173 -2.00 -24.39 34.83
CA GLU A 173 -1.48 -25.41 33.90
C GLU A 173 -0.12 -25.93 34.37
N ASP A 174 0.73 -25.06 34.89
CA ASP A 174 2.04 -25.41 35.48
C ASP A 174 1.92 -25.93 36.93
N GLN A 175 0.71 -26.20 37.41
CA GLN A 175 0.39 -26.76 38.73
C GLN A 175 0.86 -25.92 39.92
N ILE A 176 0.93 -24.61 39.74
CA ILE A 176 1.19 -23.69 40.83
C ILE A 176 -0.05 -23.64 41.73
N LEU A 177 0.13 -23.80 43.05
CA LEU A 177 -0.97 -23.94 43.98
C LEU A 177 -1.36 -22.64 44.68
N VAL A 178 -0.41 -21.72 44.84
CA VAL A 178 -0.60 -20.48 45.61
C VAL A 178 0.09 -19.33 44.85
N GLY A 179 -0.61 -18.21 44.75
CA GLY A 179 -0.07 -17.05 44.02
C GLY A 179 -0.17 -17.19 42.49
N VAL A 180 -1.17 -17.99 42.06
CA VAL A 180 -1.45 -18.16 40.60
C VAL A 180 -1.84 -16.84 39.97
N ASN A 181 -1.15 -16.44 38.90
CA ASN A 181 -1.42 -15.22 38.18
C ASN A 181 -2.20 -15.49 36.88
N HIS A 182 -2.00 -16.65 36.26
CA HIS A 182 -2.58 -17.00 34.97
C HIS A 182 -3.24 -18.38 34.99
N TYR A 183 -4.18 -18.61 34.08
CA TYR A 183 -4.81 -19.93 33.90
C TYR A 183 -3.97 -20.84 33.01
N THR A 184 -3.31 -20.26 31.99
CA THR A 184 -2.66 -20.96 30.90
C THR A 184 -1.16 -20.74 30.91
N GLY A 185 -0.41 -21.77 30.48
CA GLY A 185 1.05 -21.75 30.41
C GLY A 185 1.61 -20.97 29.24
N LEU A 186 2.93 -21.03 29.07
CA LEU A 186 3.70 -20.25 28.11
C LEU A 186 3.21 -20.38 26.66
N GLN A 187 2.88 -21.61 26.22
CA GLN A 187 2.41 -21.82 24.84
C GLN A 187 1.17 -20.97 24.52
N ARG A 188 0.18 -21.00 25.43
CA ARG A 188 -1.06 -20.25 25.19
C ARG A 188 -0.85 -18.73 25.30
N GLN A 189 0.02 -18.28 26.20
CA GLN A 189 0.37 -16.86 26.30
C GLN A 189 1.04 -16.39 24.98
N TRP A 190 1.92 -17.23 24.42
CA TRP A 190 2.53 -16.98 23.10
C TRP A 190 1.51 -16.89 21.97
N ASP A 191 0.58 -17.85 21.92
CA ASP A 191 -0.48 -17.91 20.89
C ASP A 191 -1.46 -16.71 21.02
N ASP A 192 -1.62 -16.17 22.23
CA ASP A 192 -2.40 -14.94 22.48
C ASP A 192 -1.61 -13.65 22.16
N GLY A 193 -0.39 -13.75 21.62
CA GLY A 193 0.42 -12.60 21.18
C GLY A 193 1.30 -11.97 22.25
N ILE A 194 1.44 -12.60 23.43
CA ILE A 194 2.36 -12.07 24.46
C ILE A 194 3.80 -12.30 24.03
N ARG A 195 4.62 -11.23 24.13
CA ARG A 195 6.05 -11.23 23.83
C ARG A 195 6.92 -10.58 24.93
N ALA A 196 6.30 -10.21 26.05
CA ALA A 196 6.98 -9.76 27.26
C ALA A 196 6.58 -10.65 28.43
N PHE A 197 7.56 -11.19 29.14
CA PHE A 197 7.37 -12.15 30.22
C PHE A 197 8.19 -11.74 31.45
N MET A 198 7.55 -11.65 32.60
CA MET A 198 8.24 -11.47 33.87
C MET A 198 8.37 -12.78 34.59
N VAL A 199 9.56 -13.06 35.12
CA VAL A 199 9.89 -14.30 35.83
C VAL A 199 10.78 -14.04 37.05
N ASP A 200 10.57 -14.82 38.13
CA ASP A 200 11.37 -14.75 39.33
C ASP A 200 12.26 -15.99 39.44
N THR A 201 13.58 -15.80 39.52
CA THR A 201 14.55 -16.91 39.58
C THR A 201 14.96 -17.21 41.01
N HIS A 202 14.83 -18.47 41.44
CA HIS A 202 15.29 -18.98 42.74
C HIS A 202 15.97 -20.33 42.58
N HIS A 203 16.62 -20.83 43.65
CA HIS A 203 16.95 -22.25 43.75
C HIS A 203 15.77 -23.00 44.38
N SER A 204 15.62 -24.30 44.12
CA SER A 204 14.50 -25.09 44.63
C SER A 204 14.43 -25.11 46.16
N HIS A 205 15.60 -25.07 46.83
CA HIS A 205 15.71 -25.02 48.32
C HIS A 205 16.88 -24.12 48.73
N TYR A 206 16.86 -23.62 49.97
CA TYR A 206 17.91 -22.78 50.52
C TYR A 206 19.32 -23.45 50.53
N ASP A 207 19.35 -24.78 50.64
CA ASP A 207 20.61 -25.55 50.65
C ASP A 207 21.09 -25.98 49.27
N HIS A 208 20.26 -25.78 48.23
CA HIS A 208 20.60 -26.12 46.86
C HIS A 208 21.10 -24.86 46.13
N THR A 209 22.40 -24.79 45.93
CA THR A 209 23.03 -23.66 45.26
C THR A 209 23.72 -24.07 43.97
N SER A 210 23.23 -25.17 43.32
CA SER A 210 23.73 -25.61 42.03
C SER A 210 23.23 -24.71 40.92
N LYS A 211 24.10 -24.49 39.91
CA LYS A 211 23.72 -23.73 38.72
C LYS A 211 22.68 -24.45 37.86
N GLU A 212 22.54 -25.78 38.02
CA GLU A 212 21.53 -26.62 37.35
C GLU A 212 20.18 -26.59 38.09
N ASP A 213 20.12 -26.00 39.29
CA ASP A 213 18.87 -25.96 40.12
C ASP A 213 18.25 -24.56 40.11
N VAL A 214 18.12 -23.93 38.94
CA VAL A 214 17.38 -22.69 38.83
C VAL A 214 15.91 -22.99 38.54
N ARG A 215 15.03 -22.37 39.32
CA ARG A 215 13.57 -22.53 39.25
C ARG A 215 12.90 -21.17 39.10
N PHE A 216 11.74 -21.17 38.44
CA PHE A 216 10.82 -20.04 38.51
C PHE A 216 9.79 -20.33 39.60
N CYS A 217 9.75 -19.48 40.61
CA CYS A 217 8.82 -19.57 41.73
C CYS A 217 8.68 -18.24 42.45
N HIS A 218 7.50 -17.98 43.00
CA HIS A 218 7.18 -16.72 43.64
C HIS A 218 6.80 -16.91 45.12
N SER A 219 7.34 -16.06 45.98
CA SER A 219 7.05 -16.06 47.40
C SER A 219 5.79 -15.26 47.75
N THR A 220 4.89 -15.86 48.51
CA THR A 220 3.74 -15.17 49.08
C THR A 220 3.99 -14.56 50.47
N GLY A 221 5.23 -14.60 50.98
CA GLY A 221 5.59 -14.02 52.28
C GLY A 221 6.99 -14.35 52.78
N GLN A 222 7.43 -13.66 53.82
CA GLN A 222 8.80 -13.72 54.34
C GLN A 222 9.14 -15.01 55.16
N PHE A 223 8.17 -15.91 55.35
CA PHE A 223 8.34 -17.05 56.27
C PHE A 223 8.58 -18.39 55.58
N PHE A 224 8.35 -18.46 54.27
CA PHE A 224 8.46 -19.71 53.51
C PHE A 224 9.39 -19.52 52.33
N HIS A 225 10.06 -20.63 51.94
CA HIS A 225 10.83 -20.62 50.71
C HIS A 225 9.90 -20.35 49.50
N PRO A 226 10.31 -19.49 48.53
CA PRO A 226 9.50 -19.13 47.37
C PRO A 226 8.93 -20.34 46.62
N CYS A 227 9.70 -21.39 46.44
CA CYS A 227 9.30 -22.58 45.70
C CYS A 227 8.41 -23.59 46.49
N ASN A 228 8.12 -23.35 47.76
CA ASN A 228 7.32 -24.28 48.58
C ASN A 228 5.85 -24.44 48.12
N PHE A 229 5.34 -23.52 47.33
CA PHE A 229 3.96 -23.51 46.87
C PHE A 229 3.80 -23.85 45.38
N GLY A 230 4.85 -24.25 44.76
CA GLY A 230 4.95 -24.60 43.38
C GLY A 230 6.18 -23.95 42.74
N GLU A 231 6.79 -24.68 41.83
CA GLU A 231 7.95 -24.25 41.06
C GLU A 231 7.88 -24.77 39.65
N VAL A 232 8.49 -24.05 38.72
CA VAL A 232 8.66 -24.47 37.32
C VAL A 232 10.16 -24.59 37.06
N ASP A 233 10.56 -25.65 36.35
CA ASP A 233 11.94 -25.80 35.92
C ASP A 233 12.31 -24.70 34.92
N ALA A 234 13.25 -23.83 35.30
CA ALA A 234 13.63 -22.70 34.48
C ALA A 234 14.25 -23.12 33.14
N PHE A 235 14.99 -24.23 33.10
CA PHE A 235 15.59 -24.74 31.86
C PHE A 235 14.54 -25.29 30.89
N GLU A 236 13.54 -25.99 31.40
CA GLU A 236 12.43 -26.50 30.56
C GLU A 236 11.59 -25.35 30.00
N TRP A 237 11.27 -24.39 30.85
CA TRP A 237 10.50 -23.20 30.43
C TRP A 237 11.24 -22.37 29.38
N MET A 238 12.53 -22.11 29.60
CA MET A 238 13.37 -21.36 28.65
C MET A 238 13.58 -22.10 27.32
N ARG A 239 13.72 -23.44 27.36
CA ARG A 239 13.80 -24.24 26.12
C ARG A 239 12.48 -24.18 25.34
N MET A 240 11.33 -24.18 26.03
CA MET A 240 10.05 -23.99 25.38
C MET A 240 9.98 -22.62 24.70
N LEU A 241 10.37 -21.55 25.42
CA LEU A 241 10.40 -20.20 24.86
C LEU A 241 11.33 -20.14 23.64
N ASN A 242 12.54 -20.69 23.73
CA ASN A 242 13.48 -20.75 22.61
C ASN A 242 12.90 -21.51 21.41
N SER A 243 12.16 -22.61 21.66
CA SER A 243 11.46 -23.35 20.59
C SER A 243 10.39 -22.50 19.91
N LEU A 244 9.64 -21.72 20.69
CA LEU A 244 8.61 -20.82 20.15
C LEU A 244 9.25 -19.71 19.31
N MET A 245 10.32 -19.11 19.79
CA MET A 245 11.08 -18.09 19.06
C MET A 245 11.68 -18.61 17.75
N ASN A 246 12.24 -19.84 17.76
CA ASN A 246 12.82 -20.45 16.56
C ASN A 246 11.77 -20.86 15.50
N ASN A 247 10.51 -20.96 15.89
CA ASN A 247 9.40 -21.26 14.99
C ASN A 247 8.64 -20.00 14.54
N SER A 248 9.04 -18.85 15.04
CA SER A 248 8.53 -17.55 14.61
C SER A 248 9.60 -16.81 13.80
N SER A 249 9.21 -16.02 12.83
CA SER A 249 10.12 -15.17 12.09
C SER A 249 10.08 -13.76 12.66
N GLY A 250 11.24 -13.24 13.10
CA GLY A 250 11.39 -11.85 13.48
C GLY A 250 10.75 -11.38 14.80
N ASP A 251 10.18 -12.28 15.62
CA ASP A 251 9.63 -11.90 16.92
C ASP A 251 10.73 -11.49 17.91
N VAL A 252 10.56 -10.35 18.55
CA VAL A 252 11.42 -9.88 19.64
C VAL A 252 10.74 -10.17 20.98
N VAL A 253 11.45 -10.85 21.89
CA VAL A 253 10.95 -11.19 23.22
C VAL A 253 11.66 -10.39 24.29
N THR A 254 10.89 -9.84 25.21
CA THR A 254 11.37 -9.15 26.39
C THR A 254 11.23 -10.06 27.62
N LEU A 255 12.34 -10.26 28.34
CA LEU A 255 12.32 -10.94 29.65
C LEU A 255 12.65 -9.94 30.75
N LEU A 256 11.71 -9.75 31.68
CA LEU A 256 11.95 -9.07 32.96
C LEU A 256 12.22 -10.12 34.01
N ILE A 257 13.40 -10.04 34.64
CA ILE A 257 13.85 -11.07 35.58
C ILE A 257 14.04 -10.47 36.96
N GLU A 258 13.22 -10.89 37.93
CA GLU A 258 13.53 -10.71 39.35
C GLU A 258 14.54 -11.79 39.74
N ASN A 259 15.79 -11.37 39.85
CA ASN A 259 16.88 -12.35 40.03
C ASN A 259 17.29 -12.52 41.49
N TYR A 260 17.08 -13.72 42.00
CA TYR A 260 17.47 -14.14 43.35
C TYR A 260 18.56 -15.23 43.38
N VAL A 261 19.13 -15.57 42.21
CA VAL A 261 20.27 -16.50 42.10
C VAL A 261 21.56 -15.74 41.73
N PRO A 262 22.75 -16.33 41.91
CA PRO A 262 23.99 -15.72 41.44
C PRO A 262 23.97 -15.45 39.94
N ALA A 263 24.52 -14.33 39.48
CA ALA A 263 24.56 -13.95 38.07
C ALA A 263 25.20 -15.02 37.17
N SER A 264 26.16 -15.78 37.70
CA SER A 264 26.79 -16.92 36.99
C SER A 264 25.81 -18.07 36.73
N HIS A 265 24.83 -18.26 37.59
CA HIS A 265 23.80 -19.30 37.41
C HIS A 265 22.74 -18.84 36.41
N LEU A 266 22.38 -17.57 36.41
CA LEU A 266 21.54 -16.98 35.38
C LEU A 266 22.21 -17.04 34.00
N SER A 267 23.49 -16.67 33.90
CA SER A 267 24.26 -16.81 32.66
C SER A 267 24.34 -18.26 32.18
N PHE A 268 24.45 -19.22 33.11
CA PHE A 268 24.43 -20.64 32.77
C PHE A 268 23.08 -21.07 32.20
N LEU A 269 21.97 -20.64 32.82
CA LEU A 269 20.60 -20.89 32.31
C LEU A 269 20.48 -20.45 30.85
N PHE A 270 20.86 -19.20 30.53
CA PHE A 270 20.77 -18.67 29.17
C PHE A 270 21.70 -19.38 28.16
N ASN A 271 22.85 -19.89 28.59
CA ASN A 271 23.77 -20.57 27.68
C ASN A 271 23.35 -22.01 27.37
N GLU A 272 22.50 -22.62 28.19
CA GLU A 272 22.09 -24.03 28.07
C GLU A 272 20.66 -24.16 27.48
N THR A 273 20.00 -23.06 27.22
CA THR A 273 18.62 -23.04 26.70
C THR A 273 18.48 -22.28 25.40
#